data_d9a7329b218e16537ea298986a1eab92
#
_entry.id   d9a7329b218e16537ea298986a1eab92
#
_cell.length_a   1.000
_cell.length_b   1.000
_cell.length_c   1.000
_cell.angle_alpha   90.00
_cell.angle_beta   90.00
_cell.angle_gamma   90.00
#
_symmetry.space_group_name_H-M   'P 1'
#
loop_
_entity.id
_entity.type
_entity.pdbx_description
1 polymer ?
#
loop_
_entity_poly.entity_id
_entity_poly.type
_entity_poly.pdbx_seq_one_letter_code
_entity_poly.pdbx_strand_id
1 'polypeptide(L)'
;MIEDTLTCRPRLTKEQFDVLAFCMNVLPQNRPQNMDALLQIVTQPAGKTPPVRDVPKTEPVRPETRNLQPPKPDPGRPLPKWLIPGIAAAVAVIALIISIGSGGKKSTTASSVKAPAAQTVATEAAPTEPAPTAPMEVHTMAAAKLDFDEDAFFWGQERYMRKDVKTLTFQSSLQNVPSSARDVSEAGDGSVLAWMDNGDLYVAADGAIAPNSDASWLFQNFVNLKTIDFGNCFVTSNVTRTNGMFNGCSSLTSLDLSGFDTSNVTYMGWMFGSCASLTSLDLTSFDTSKATDMSNMFYGCHSLTSLDLTSFDTSSVTDMGSMFDDCMSLPHLNLTSFDTSKVTDMAFMFTSCNSLTRLDLSNFDTSNVTNMLWMFGLCYDLTSLNLSSFDASAVTEMDDIFTGCYVLTDLNCSDARILKEYNRR
;
A
#
# COMPACT_ATOMS: atom_id res chain seq x y z
N MET A 1 -6.71 -20.75 1.31
CA MET A 1 -6.98 -20.97 -0.13
C MET A 1 -6.22 -19.97 -1.00
N ILE A 2 -6.01 -18.72 -0.60
CA ILE A 2 -5.12 -17.78 -1.31
C ILE A 2 -3.66 -17.98 -0.93
N GLU A 3 -3.32 -18.32 0.31
CA GLU A 3 -1.98 -18.84 0.64
C GLU A 3 -1.60 -20.02 -0.25
N ASP A 4 -2.55 -20.93 -0.53
CA ASP A 4 -2.32 -22.04 -1.47
C ASP A 4 -2.18 -21.58 -2.92
N THR A 5 -2.77 -20.41 -3.30
CA THR A 5 -2.67 -19.89 -4.67
C THR A 5 -1.36 -19.13 -4.87
N LEU A 6 -0.85 -18.44 -3.85
CA LEU A 6 0.46 -17.78 -3.87
C LEU A 6 1.62 -18.79 -3.72
N THR A 7 1.43 -19.86 -2.95
CA THR A 7 2.36 -21.00 -2.89
C THR A 7 2.26 -21.92 -4.12
N CYS A 8 1.20 -21.78 -4.95
CA CYS A 8 1.05 -22.46 -6.25
C CYS A 8 1.69 -21.72 -7.43
N ARG A 9 2.42 -20.61 -7.22
CA ARG A 9 3.19 -19.91 -8.27
C ARG A 9 3.96 -20.83 -9.22
N PRO A 10 4.59 -21.95 -8.80
CA PRO A 10 5.26 -22.86 -9.73
C PRO A 10 4.33 -23.69 -10.63
N ARG A 11 3.00 -23.59 -10.46
CA ARG A 11 2.01 -24.36 -11.24
C ARG A 11 1.22 -23.55 -12.26
N LEU A 12 1.33 -22.22 -12.22
CA LEU A 12 0.71 -21.35 -13.22
C LEU A 12 1.66 -21.19 -14.39
N THR A 13 1.14 -21.27 -15.63
CA THR A 13 1.92 -20.86 -16.80
C THR A 13 2.07 -19.35 -16.79
N LYS A 14 3.11 -18.81 -17.48
CA LYS A 14 3.30 -17.35 -17.64
C LYS A 14 2.02 -16.67 -18.12
N GLU A 15 1.33 -17.26 -19.11
CA GLU A 15 0.06 -16.75 -19.64
C GLU A 15 -1.06 -16.69 -18.60
N GLN A 16 -1.14 -17.68 -17.72
CA GLN A 16 -2.12 -17.71 -16.63
C GLN A 16 -1.80 -16.68 -15.55
N PHE A 17 -0.51 -16.47 -15.26
CA PHE A 17 -0.07 -15.42 -14.34
C PHE A 17 -0.34 -14.02 -14.91
N ASP A 18 -0.05 -13.79 -16.20
CA ASP A 18 -0.32 -12.52 -16.88
C ASP A 18 -1.82 -12.19 -16.91
N VAL A 19 -2.69 -13.21 -17.08
CA VAL A 19 -4.16 -13.04 -16.98
C VAL A 19 -4.57 -12.69 -15.56
N LEU A 20 -3.99 -13.32 -14.55
CA LEU A 20 -4.23 -13.00 -13.13
C LEU A 20 -3.78 -11.59 -12.78
N ALA A 21 -2.57 -11.20 -13.19
CA ALA A 21 -2.03 -9.86 -13.00
C ALA A 21 -2.89 -8.81 -13.72
N PHE A 22 -3.32 -9.08 -14.96
CA PHE A 22 -4.24 -8.23 -15.71
C PHE A 22 -5.61 -8.11 -15.02
N CYS A 23 -6.19 -9.20 -14.53
CA CYS A 23 -7.47 -9.19 -13.81
C CYS A 23 -7.37 -8.43 -12.48
N MET A 24 -6.22 -8.46 -11.82
CA MET A 24 -5.98 -7.72 -10.57
C MET A 24 -5.80 -6.22 -10.80
N ASN A 25 -5.27 -5.81 -11.96
CA ASN A 25 -5.02 -4.42 -12.35
C ASN A 25 -6.16 -3.75 -13.15
N VAL A 26 -7.21 -4.49 -13.50
CA VAL A 26 -8.39 -3.90 -14.16
C VAL A 26 -9.19 -3.05 -13.17
N LEU A 27 -9.77 -1.94 -13.66
CA LEU A 27 -10.65 -1.04 -12.89
C LEU A 27 -11.64 -1.84 -12.01
N PRO A 28 -11.92 -1.39 -10.78
CA PRO A 28 -12.74 -2.14 -9.81
C PRO A 28 -14.07 -2.68 -10.37
N GLN A 29 -14.71 -1.93 -11.27
CA GLN A 29 -15.97 -2.34 -11.92
C GLN A 29 -15.83 -3.50 -12.93
N ASN A 30 -14.60 -3.83 -13.32
CA ASN A 30 -14.33 -4.87 -14.32
C ASN A 30 -13.62 -6.10 -13.71
N ARG A 31 -13.36 -6.08 -12.39
CA ARG A 31 -12.77 -7.24 -11.69
C ARG A 31 -13.76 -8.38 -11.66
N PRO A 32 -13.29 -9.65 -11.76
CA PRO A 32 -14.17 -10.80 -11.55
C PRO A 32 -14.86 -10.68 -10.19
N GLN A 33 -16.19 -10.77 -10.19
CA GLN A 33 -17.03 -10.53 -9.00
C GLN A 33 -16.92 -11.63 -7.93
N ASN A 34 -16.26 -12.75 -8.25
CA ASN A 34 -16.01 -13.82 -7.29
C ASN A 34 -14.90 -14.76 -7.80
N MET A 35 -14.42 -15.64 -6.93
CA MET A 35 -13.36 -16.60 -7.20
C MET A 35 -13.72 -17.59 -8.31
N ASP A 36 -15.01 -17.95 -8.44
CA ASP A 36 -15.45 -18.88 -9.50
C ASP A 36 -15.31 -18.25 -10.90
N ALA A 37 -15.58 -16.96 -11.02
CA ALA A 37 -15.38 -16.21 -12.27
C ALA A 37 -13.88 -16.12 -12.61
N LEU A 38 -13.01 -15.92 -11.63
CA LEU A 38 -11.56 -15.92 -11.81
C LEU A 38 -11.04 -17.31 -12.19
N LEU A 39 -11.50 -18.36 -11.52
CA LEU A 39 -11.15 -19.75 -11.83
C LEU A 39 -11.61 -20.16 -13.23
N GLN A 40 -12.79 -19.71 -13.70
CA GLN A 40 -13.23 -19.94 -15.06
C GLN A 40 -12.32 -19.31 -16.11
N ILE A 41 -11.79 -18.11 -15.85
CA ILE A 41 -10.82 -17.43 -16.74
C ILE A 41 -9.51 -18.22 -16.79
N VAL A 42 -9.00 -18.64 -15.62
CA VAL A 42 -7.69 -19.29 -15.49
C VAL A 42 -7.70 -20.77 -15.92
N THR A 43 -8.86 -21.46 -15.80
CA THR A 43 -8.97 -22.89 -16.10
C THR A 43 -9.51 -23.21 -17.49
N GLN A 44 -9.88 -22.22 -18.29
CA GLN A 44 -10.27 -22.49 -19.68
C GLN A 44 -9.08 -23.06 -20.46
N PRO A 45 -9.19 -24.24 -21.09
CA PRO A 45 -8.13 -24.77 -21.91
C PRO A 45 -7.88 -23.83 -23.09
N ALA A 46 -6.62 -23.49 -23.33
CA ALA A 46 -6.19 -22.70 -24.47
C ALA A 46 -6.61 -23.37 -25.78
N GLY A 47 -7.74 -22.97 -26.33
CA GLY A 47 -8.27 -23.58 -27.54
C GLY A 47 -9.62 -23.03 -27.95
N LYS A 48 -9.66 -21.77 -28.36
CA LYS A 48 -10.46 -21.21 -29.46
C LYS A 48 -10.24 -19.70 -29.50
N THR A 49 -9.15 -19.29 -30.13
CA THR A 49 -9.02 -17.92 -30.64
C THR A 49 -10.07 -17.69 -31.73
N PRO A 50 -10.77 -16.54 -31.71
CA PRO A 50 -11.58 -16.13 -32.84
C PRO A 50 -10.68 -15.92 -34.06
N PRO A 51 -11.16 -16.16 -35.30
CA PRO A 51 -10.33 -16.14 -36.50
C PRO A 51 -9.72 -14.76 -36.73
N VAL A 52 -8.39 -14.72 -36.79
CA VAL A 52 -7.61 -13.56 -37.21
C VAL A 52 -7.91 -13.36 -38.72
N ARG A 53 -8.38 -12.17 -39.09
CA ARG A 53 -8.50 -11.77 -40.48
C ARG A 53 -7.10 -11.71 -41.12
N ASP A 54 -6.93 -12.39 -42.24
CA ASP A 54 -5.73 -12.43 -43.05
C ASP A 54 -5.21 -11.03 -43.40
N VAL A 55 -3.95 -10.78 -43.01
CA VAL A 55 -3.17 -9.64 -43.51
C VAL A 55 -2.23 -10.17 -44.59
N PRO A 56 -2.15 -9.55 -45.79
CA PRO A 56 -1.33 -10.01 -46.91
C PRO A 56 0.17 -9.96 -46.57
N LYS A 57 0.90 -11.03 -46.90
CA LYS A 57 2.36 -11.10 -46.79
C LYS A 57 3.00 -10.13 -47.77
N THR A 58 3.84 -9.22 -47.27
CA THR A 58 4.78 -8.44 -48.05
C THR A 58 6.19 -8.99 -47.85
N GLU A 59 6.91 -9.06 -48.97
CA GLU A 59 8.28 -9.60 -49.11
C GLU A 59 9.34 -8.74 -48.40
N PRO A 60 10.53 -9.29 -48.06
CA PRO A 60 11.56 -8.60 -47.29
C PRO A 60 12.34 -7.57 -48.15
N VAL A 61 12.38 -6.33 -47.71
CA VAL A 61 13.21 -5.28 -48.31
C VAL A 61 14.51 -5.14 -47.51
N ARG A 62 15.64 -5.04 -48.23
CA ARG A 62 17.04 -4.88 -47.81
C ARG A 62 17.26 -3.57 -47.03
N PRO A 63 18.18 -3.49 -46.03
CA PRO A 63 18.40 -2.29 -45.24
C PRO A 63 19.20 -1.23 -45.99
N GLU A 64 18.66 -0.04 -46.13
CA GLU A 64 19.40 1.20 -46.42
C GLU A 64 19.58 2.03 -45.16
N THR A 65 20.84 2.37 -44.87
CA THR A 65 21.23 3.28 -43.80
C THR A 65 20.78 4.70 -44.13
N ARG A 66 19.87 5.27 -43.30
CA ARG A 66 19.56 6.70 -43.33
C ARG A 66 19.51 7.27 -41.91
N ASN A 67 20.29 8.34 -41.78
CA ASN A 67 20.32 9.25 -40.64
C ASN A 67 18.89 9.73 -40.28
N LEU A 68 18.36 9.45 -39.08
CA LEU A 68 17.02 9.86 -38.64
C LEU A 68 17.12 10.90 -37.56
N GLN A 69 16.71 12.13 -37.89
CA GLN A 69 16.21 13.10 -36.93
C GLN A 69 14.83 12.65 -36.43
N PRO A 70 14.47 12.94 -35.14
CA PRO A 70 13.18 12.51 -34.62
C PRO A 70 12.02 13.21 -35.34
N PRO A 71 10.91 12.49 -35.63
CA PRO A 71 9.76 13.10 -36.30
C PRO A 71 9.01 14.05 -35.37
N LYS A 72 8.61 15.20 -35.89
CA LYS A 72 7.68 16.13 -35.22
C LYS A 72 6.30 15.49 -35.11
N PRO A 73 5.54 15.75 -34.03
CA PRO A 73 4.19 15.20 -33.87
C PRO A 73 3.24 15.74 -34.94
N ASP A 74 2.45 14.86 -35.54
CA ASP A 74 1.44 15.15 -36.54
C ASP A 74 0.13 15.62 -35.82
N PRO A 75 -0.38 16.83 -36.08
CA PRO A 75 -1.54 17.40 -35.39
C PRO A 75 -2.91 16.81 -35.82
N GLY A 76 -2.94 15.77 -36.66
CA GLY A 76 -4.16 15.30 -37.33
C GLY A 76 -4.64 13.89 -36.95
N ARG A 77 -3.99 13.15 -36.07
CA ARG A 77 -4.38 11.77 -35.76
C ARG A 77 -5.34 11.70 -34.57
N PRO A 78 -6.58 11.21 -34.70
CA PRO A 78 -7.49 11.09 -33.56
C PRO A 78 -6.99 10.05 -32.56
N LEU A 79 -6.94 10.43 -31.30
CA LEU A 79 -6.56 9.57 -30.17
C LEU A 79 -7.55 8.37 -30.04
N PRO A 80 -7.08 7.21 -29.59
CA PRO A 80 -7.93 6.04 -29.38
C PRO A 80 -9.02 6.33 -28.34
N LYS A 81 -10.25 5.92 -28.61
CA LYS A 81 -11.43 6.23 -27.79
C LYS A 81 -11.40 5.77 -26.33
N TRP A 82 -10.45 4.95 -25.93
CA TRP A 82 -10.27 4.53 -24.55
C TRP A 82 -9.47 5.52 -23.68
N LEU A 83 -8.82 6.54 -24.29
CA LEU A 83 -8.02 7.56 -23.59
C LEU A 83 -8.88 8.73 -23.04
N ILE A 84 -10.17 8.81 -23.39
CA ILE A 84 -11.03 9.98 -23.13
C ILE A 84 -11.49 10.11 -21.67
N PRO A 85 -11.67 9.05 -20.84
CA PRO A 85 -12.12 9.23 -19.46
C PRO A 85 -11.08 9.81 -18.50
N GLY A 86 -9.77 9.62 -18.75
CA GLY A 86 -8.71 10.11 -17.85
C GLY A 86 -8.45 11.62 -17.93
N ILE A 87 -8.65 12.22 -19.11
CA ILE A 87 -8.35 13.65 -19.36
C ILE A 87 -9.44 14.59 -18.77
N ALA A 88 -10.68 14.11 -18.67
CA ALA A 88 -11.78 14.93 -18.14
C ALA A 88 -11.68 15.15 -16.62
N ALA A 89 -11.07 14.23 -15.88
CA ALA A 89 -10.85 14.37 -14.43
C ALA A 89 -9.71 15.34 -14.10
N ALA A 90 -8.63 15.36 -14.90
CA ALA A 90 -7.49 16.23 -14.68
C ALA A 90 -7.81 17.72 -14.93
N VAL A 91 -8.68 18.04 -15.91
CA VAL A 91 -9.07 19.42 -16.23
C VAL A 91 -9.98 20.02 -15.16
N ALA A 92 -10.80 19.22 -14.47
CA ALA A 92 -11.69 19.71 -13.40
C ALA A 92 -10.91 20.10 -12.14
N VAL A 93 -9.79 19.43 -11.82
CA VAL A 93 -8.96 19.74 -10.65
C VAL A 93 -8.14 21.02 -10.86
N ILE A 94 -7.65 21.27 -12.06
CA ILE A 94 -6.88 22.49 -12.40
C ILE A 94 -7.76 23.75 -12.35
N ALA A 95 -9.02 23.66 -12.71
CA ALA A 95 -9.96 24.78 -12.64
C ALA A 95 -10.31 25.21 -11.21
N LEU A 96 -10.22 24.28 -10.23
CA LEU A 96 -10.52 24.56 -8.82
C LEU A 96 -9.34 25.25 -8.11
N ILE A 97 -8.10 25.00 -8.52
CA ILE A 97 -6.88 25.58 -7.91
C ILE A 97 -6.67 27.03 -8.33
N ILE A 98 -7.13 27.45 -9.49
CA ILE A 98 -6.98 28.84 -10.01
C ILE A 98 -7.95 29.82 -9.34
N SER A 99 -9.02 29.35 -8.70
CA SER A 99 -10.05 30.22 -8.10
C SER A 99 -9.78 30.64 -6.66
N ILE A 100 -8.72 30.16 -6.00
CA ILE A 100 -8.41 30.45 -4.58
C ILE A 100 -7.21 31.41 -4.42
N GLY A 101 -6.57 31.85 -5.48
CA GLY A 101 -5.29 32.59 -5.49
C GLY A 101 -5.38 34.10 -5.72
N SER A 102 -6.43 34.85 -5.30
CA SER A 102 -6.39 36.31 -5.41
C SER A 102 -7.11 36.99 -4.25
N GLY A 103 -6.35 37.44 -3.24
CA GLY A 103 -6.90 38.25 -2.13
C GLY A 103 -5.86 38.71 -1.11
N GLY A 104 -5.19 39.84 -1.41
CA GLY A 104 -5.00 40.90 -0.42
C GLY A 104 -3.85 40.85 0.58
N LYS A 105 -2.76 41.51 0.28
CA LYS A 105 -1.75 42.04 1.22
C LYS A 105 -2.38 42.96 2.27
N LYS A 106 -2.01 42.84 3.54
CA LYS A 106 -1.79 43.99 4.45
C LYS A 106 -0.71 43.71 5.47
N SER A 107 0.25 44.63 5.51
CA SER A 107 1.36 44.81 6.45
C SER A 107 0.85 45.39 7.77
N THR A 108 1.44 44.95 8.91
CA THR A 108 1.66 45.83 10.09
C THR A 108 2.76 45.27 11.01
N THR A 109 3.82 46.04 11.08
CA THR A 109 4.70 46.49 12.17
C THR A 109 4.90 45.65 13.42
N ALA A 110 6.20 45.43 13.68
CA ALA A 110 6.79 44.95 14.93
C ALA A 110 6.57 45.94 16.09
N SER A 111 6.29 45.42 17.28
CA SER A 111 6.45 46.15 18.53
C SER A 111 7.15 45.25 19.56
N SER A 112 8.30 45.72 20.02
CA SER A 112 9.14 45.16 21.07
C SER A 112 8.50 45.35 22.44
N VAL A 113 8.37 44.32 23.25
CA VAL A 113 8.06 44.42 24.68
C VAL A 113 9.11 43.68 25.51
N LYS A 114 9.61 44.41 26.47
CA LYS A 114 10.67 44.22 27.46
C LYS A 114 10.31 43.14 28.48
N ALA A 115 11.27 42.30 28.86
CA ALA A 115 11.16 41.33 29.92
C ALA A 115 11.06 41.95 31.32
N PRO A 116 10.25 41.44 32.23
CA PRO A 116 10.36 41.75 33.67
C PRO A 116 11.11 40.67 34.45
N ALA A 117 11.67 41.11 35.56
CA ALA A 117 12.62 40.48 36.42
C ALA A 117 12.12 39.23 37.16
N ALA A 118 13.09 38.38 37.52
CA ALA A 118 12.92 37.18 38.34
C ALA A 118 12.33 37.47 39.72
N GLN A 119 11.25 36.77 40.08
CA GLN A 119 10.83 36.57 41.44
C GLN A 119 11.11 35.12 41.86
N THR A 120 11.83 34.96 42.94
CA THR A 120 12.08 33.71 43.66
C THR A 120 10.78 33.20 44.24
N VAL A 121 10.33 32.03 43.78
CA VAL A 121 9.19 31.29 44.36
C VAL A 121 9.71 30.07 45.09
N ALA A 122 9.14 29.87 46.29
CA ALA A 122 9.43 28.83 47.25
C ALA A 122 9.35 27.42 46.64
N THR A 123 10.22 26.57 47.16
CA THR A 123 10.31 25.13 46.85
C THR A 123 9.01 24.45 47.31
N GLU A 124 8.13 24.17 46.38
CA GLU A 124 6.98 23.29 46.56
C GLU A 124 7.47 21.83 46.39
N ALA A 125 7.03 20.97 47.29
CA ALA A 125 7.40 19.57 47.34
C ALA A 125 7.04 18.90 46.01
N ALA A 126 7.95 18.10 45.44
CA ALA A 126 7.73 17.32 44.22
C ALA A 126 6.47 16.46 44.39
N PRO A 127 5.60 16.41 43.36
CA PRO A 127 4.48 15.48 43.35
C PRO A 127 5.01 14.04 43.44
N THR A 128 4.54 13.30 44.43
CA THR A 128 4.74 11.85 44.54
C THR A 128 4.30 11.20 43.23
N GLU A 129 5.23 10.52 42.58
CA GLU A 129 4.96 9.68 41.42
C GLU A 129 3.82 8.71 41.76
N PRO A 130 2.75 8.63 40.95
CA PRO A 130 1.64 7.72 41.27
C PRO A 130 2.20 6.29 41.29
N ALA A 131 1.82 5.52 42.29
CA ALA A 131 2.19 4.12 42.43
C ALA A 131 1.92 3.39 41.08
N PRO A 132 2.78 2.45 40.64
CA PRO A 132 2.59 1.74 39.40
C PRO A 132 1.21 1.07 39.45
N THR A 133 0.33 1.47 38.54
CA THR A 133 -0.97 0.82 38.31
C THR A 133 -0.68 -0.64 37.94
N ALA A 134 -1.38 -1.56 38.60
CA ALA A 134 -1.30 -2.98 38.25
C ALA A 134 -1.52 -3.13 36.73
N PRO A 135 -0.75 -4.03 36.07
CA PRO A 135 -0.92 -4.25 34.65
C PRO A 135 -2.38 -4.60 34.35
N MET A 136 -2.96 -3.96 33.34
CA MET A 136 -4.33 -4.27 32.90
C MET A 136 -4.39 -5.74 32.47
N GLU A 137 -5.48 -6.42 32.82
CA GLU A 137 -5.79 -7.74 32.26
C GLU A 137 -5.92 -7.61 30.74
N VAL A 138 -5.41 -8.59 29.98
CA VAL A 138 -5.43 -8.60 28.53
C VAL A 138 -6.44 -9.63 28.04
N HIS A 139 -7.41 -9.18 27.25
CA HIS A 139 -8.43 -10.03 26.64
C HIS A 139 -8.20 -10.12 25.12
N THR A 140 -8.23 -11.34 24.57
CA THR A 140 -7.90 -11.58 23.18
C THR A 140 -9.15 -11.64 22.32
N MET A 141 -9.11 -10.90 21.19
CA MET A 141 -10.15 -10.96 20.16
C MET A 141 -10.02 -12.23 19.33
N ALA A 142 -11.16 -12.72 18.82
CA ALA A 142 -11.19 -13.78 17.83
C ALA A 142 -10.41 -13.39 16.56
N ALA A 143 -9.73 -14.36 15.95
CA ALA A 143 -9.02 -14.18 14.70
C ALA A 143 -9.98 -13.75 13.58
N ALA A 144 -9.54 -12.80 12.76
CA ALA A 144 -10.26 -12.45 11.53
C ALA A 144 -10.10 -13.56 10.49
N LYS A 145 -11.07 -13.64 9.59
CA LYS A 145 -10.99 -14.51 8.41
C LYS A 145 -10.79 -13.64 7.18
N LEU A 146 -9.90 -14.09 6.29
CA LEU A 146 -9.74 -13.48 4.98
C LEU A 146 -11.07 -13.60 4.23
N ASP A 147 -11.59 -12.46 3.81
CA ASP A 147 -12.79 -12.37 3.00
C ASP A 147 -12.69 -11.14 2.09
N PHE A 148 -12.82 -11.32 0.78
CA PHE A 148 -12.72 -10.25 -0.20
C PHE A 148 -14.05 -9.53 -0.44
N ASP A 149 -15.15 -10.02 0.12
CA ASP A 149 -16.45 -9.39 -0.04
C ASP A 149 -16.61 -8.24 0.98
N GLU A 150 -16.80 -7.01 0.48
CA GLU A 150 -17.10 -5.84 1.32
C GLU A 150 -18.45 -5.94 2.04
N ASP A 151 -19.34 -6.78 1.50
CA ASP A 151 -20.62 -7.14 2.09
C ASP A 151 -20.51 -8.26 3.13
N ALA A 152 -19.30 -8.83 3.32
CA ALA A 152 -19.08 -9.86 4.32
C ALA A 152 -19.20 -9.32 5.75
N PHE A 153 -19.63 -10.20 6.61
CA PHE A 153 -19.63 -9.96 8.04
C PHE A 153 -18.20 -10.02 8.59
N PHE A 154 -17.91 -9.24 9.64
CA PHE A 154 -16.60 -9.24 10.26
C PHE A 154 -16.61 -10.05 11.57
N TRP A 155 -15.46 -10.60 11.94
CA TRP A 155 -15.24 -11.39 13.17
C TRP A 155 -16.29 -12.49 13.43
N GLY A 156 -16.83 -13.10 12.35
CA GLY A 156 -17.83 -14.16 12.44
C GLY A 156 -19.22 -13.71 12.88
N GLN A 157 -19.50 -12.39 12.91
CA GLN A 157 -20.78 -11.84 13.28
C GLN A 157 -21.71 -11.69 12.07
N GLU A 158 -22.82 -12.40 12.04
CA GLU A 158 -23.79 -12.38 10.92
C GLU A 158 -24.65 -11.11 10.83
N ARG A 159 -24.38 -10.08 11.64
CA ARG A 159 -25.24 -8.91 11.77
C ARG A 159 -24.65 -7.63 11.22
N TYR A 160 -23.33 -7.51 11.20
CA TYR A 160 -22.65 -6.27 10.85
C TYR A 160 -21.76 -6.49 9.64
N MET A 161 -22.03 -5.76 8.55
CA MET A 161 -21.23 -5.81 7.34
C MET A 161 -20.06 -4.85 7.43
N ARG A 162 -18.92 -5.19 6.85
CA ARG A 162 -17.70 -4.37 6.83
C ARG A 162 -17.96 -2.98 6.25
N LYS A 163 -18.73 -2.90 5.16
CA LYS A 163 -19.10 -1.63 4.50
C LYS A 163 -19.97 -0.71 5.36
N ASP A 164 -20.64 -1.20 6.39
CA ASP A 164 -21.51 -0.38 7.24
C ASP A 164 -20.71 0.39 8.31
N VAL A 165 -19.43 0.01 8.54
CA VAL A 165 -18.58 0.62 9.57
C VAL A 165 -17.99 1.93 9.06
N LYS A 166 -18.23 3.02 9.79
CA LYS A 166 -17.74 4.37 9.50
C LYS A 166 -16.65 4.83 10.47
N THR A 167 -16.78 4.44 11.73
CA THR A 167 -15.79 4.66 12.79
C THR A 167 -15.61 3.39 13.59
N LEU A 168 -14.45 3.22 14.22
CA LEU A 168 -14.16 2.12 15.13
C LEU A 168 -13.51 2.67 16.39
N THR A 169 -14.03 2.28 17.56
CA THR A 169 -13.53 2.74 18.86
C THR A 169 -13.33 1.56 19.80
N PHE A 170 -12.13 1.46 20.38
CA PHE A 170 -11.80 0.50 21.42
C PHE A 170 -11.97 1.12 22.82
N GLN A 171 -12.52 0.37 23.77
CA GLN A 171 -12.82 0.83 25.12
C GLN A 171 -12.34 -0.18 26.17
N SER A 172 -11.71 0.32 27.24
CA SER A 172 -11.16 -0.49 28.34
C SER A 172 -12.17 -0.83 29.43
N SER A 173 -13.47 -0.72 29.17
CA SER A 173 -14.51 -1.01 30.14
C SER A 173 -15.77 -1.55 29.50
N LEU A 174 -16.37 -2.57 30.12
CA LEU A 174 -17.67 -3.13 29.73
C LEU A 174 -18.85 -2.36 30.36
N GLN A 175 -18.61 -1.24 31.05
CA GLN A 175 -19.68 -0.40 31.58
C GLN A 175 -20.50 0.20 30.44
N ASN A 176 -21.83 0.14 30.58
CA ASN A 176 -22.81 0.68 29.60
C ASN A 176 -22.82 -0.02 28.23
N VAL A 177 -22.28 -1.23 28.14
CA VAL A 177 -22.37 -2.03 26.91
C VAL A 177 -23.86 -2.40 26.70
N PRO A 178 -24.41 -2.16 25.48
CA PRO A 178 -25.83 -2.45 25.21
C PRO A 178 -26.08 -3.97 25.14
N SER A 179 -27.30 -4.38 25.45
CA SER A 179 -27.70 -5.81 25.36
C SER A 179 -27.64 -6.39 23.94
N SER A 180 -27.49 -5.52 22.95
CA SER A 180 -27.29 -5.93 21.53
C SER A 180 -25.85 -6.32 21.21
N ALA A 181 -24.90 -6.04 22.12
CA ALA A 181 -23.49 -6.38 21.92
C ALA A 181 -23.30 -7.90 21.72
N ARG A 182 -22.26 -8.23 21.00
CA ARG A 182 -21.90 -9.62 20.65
C ARG A 182 -20.52 -9.95 21.20
N ASP A 183 -20.36 -11.17 21.62
CA ASP A 183 -19.08 -11.72 22.00
C ASP A 183 -18.19 -11.87 20.76
N VAL A 184 -17.02 -11.23 20.83
CA VAL A 184 -15.94 -11.30 19.82
C VAL A 184 -14.62 -11.72 20.46
N SER A 185 -14.67 -12.28 21.68
CA SER A 185 -13.52 -12.87 22.34
C SER A 185 -13.10 -14.17 21.65
N GLU A 186 -11.80 -14.47 21.68
CA GLU A 186 -11.27 -15.74 21.17
C GLU A 186 -11.81 -16.96 21.95
N ALA A 187 -11.97 -16.79 23.26
CA ALA A 187 -12.48 -17.84 24.13
C ALA A 187 -14.00 -18.05 24.03
N GLY A 188 -14.76 -17.10 23.47
CA GLY A 188 -16.22 -17.15 23.43
C GLY A 188 -16.86 -17.02 24.82
N ASP A 189 -16.19 -16.27 25.74
CA ASP A 189 -16.55 -16.13 27.17
C ASP A 189 -17.16 -14.77 27.51
N GLY A 190 -17.33 -13.90 26.47
CA GLY A 190 -17.86 -12.55 26.65
C GLY A 190 -16.86 -11.54 27.21
N SER A 191 -15.58 -11.89 27.28
CA SER A 191 -14.54 -10.98 27.79
C SER A 191 -14.25 -9.81 26.83
N VAL A 192 -14.55 -9.95 25.54
CA VAL A 192 -14.52 -8.87 24.54
C VAL A 192 -15.86 -8.80 23.82
N LEU A 193 -16.51 -7.64 23.89
CA LEU A 193 -17.82 -7.41 23.27
C LEU A 193 -17.72 -6.36 22.17
N ALA A 194 -18.50 -6.54 21.11
CA ALA A 194 -18.64 -5.56 20.03
C ALA A 194 -20.10 -5.25 19.71
N TRP A 195 -20.37 -3.97 19.38
CA TRP A 195 -21.67 -3.53 18.92
C TRP A 195 -21.54 -2.37 17.94
N MET A 196 -22.58 -2.16 17.14
CA MET A 196 -22.63 -1.05 16.19
C MET A 196 -23.84 -0.16 16.49
N ASP A 197 -23.64 1.15 16.44
CA ASP A 197 -24.67 2.17 16.48
C ASP A 197 -24.50 3.14 15.30
N ASN A 198 -25.48 3.15 14.38
CA ASN A 198 -25.51 4.06 13.20
C ASN A 198 -24.23 4.06 12.30
N GLY A 199 -23.47 2.98 12.32
CA GLY A 199 -22.21 2.83 11.60
C GLY A 199 -20.96 3.09 12.46
N ASP A 200 -21.12 3.45 13.71
CA ASP A 200 -20.05 3.53 14.69
C ASP A 200 -19.90 2.17 15.37
N LEU A 201 -18.77 1.50 15.15
CA LEU A 201 -18.43 0.20 15.73
C LEU A 201 -17.64 0.41 17.01
N TYR A 202 -18.06 -0.24 18.08
CA TYR A 202 -17.40 -0.24 19.37
C TYR A 202 -16.92 -1.64 19.72
N VAL A 203 -15.73 -1.73 20.31
CA VAL A 203 -15.15 -2.95 20.87
C VAL A 203 -14.71 -2.65 22.30
N ALA A 204 -15.15 -3.44 23.27
CA ALA A 204 -14.87 -3.19 24.68
C ALA A 204 -14.47 -4.46 25.42
N ALA A 205 -13.61 -4.29 26.43
CA ALA A 205 -13.27 -5.29 27.45
C ALA A 205 -13.01 -4.59 28.79
N ASP A 206 -13.09 -5.30 29.90
CA ASP A 206 -12.64 -4.78 31.20
C ASP A 206 -11.11 -4.94 31.33
N GLY A 207 -10.34 -4.09 30.61
CA GLY A 207 -8.89 -4.15 30.56
C GLY A 207 -8.34 -3.82 29.18
N ALA A 208 -7.21 -4.42 28.82
CA ALA A 208 -6.61 -4.28 27.52
C ALA A 208 -7.20 -5.31 26.52
N ILE A 209 -7.25 -4.92 25.26
CA ILE A 209 -7.74 -5.74 24.16
C ILE A 209 -6.55 -6.05 23.25
N ALA A 210 -6.25 -7.33 23.04
CA ALA A 210 -5.27 -7.76 22.05
C ALA A 210 -5.98 -8.42 20.86
N PRO A 211 -5.51 -8.21 19.64
CA PRO A 211 -5.89 -9.10 18.54
C PRO A 211 -5.31 -10.49 18.78
N ASN A 212 -5.77 -11.48 18.00
CA ASN A 212 -5.09 -12.77 17.91
C ASN A 212 -3.63 -12.58 17.48
N SER A 213 -2.74 -13.47 17.83
CA SER A 213 -1.32 -13.41 17.41
C SER A 213 -1.17 -13.37 15.87
N ASP A 214 -2.12 -13.96 15.15
CA ASP A 214 -2.33 -13.71 13.73
C ASP A 214 -3.44 -12.65 13.56
N ALA A 215 -3.03 -11.39 13.44
CA ALA A 215 -3.92 -10.25 13.22
C ALA A 215 -4.11 -9.94 11.73
N SER A 216 -3.77 -10.89 10.85
CA SER A 216 -3.96 -10.74 9.41
C SER A 216 -5.43 -10.47 9.09
N TRP A 217 -5.68 -9.50 8.22
CA TRP A 217 -7.00 -9.13 7.69
C TRP A 217 -8.00 -8.60 8.73
N LEU A 218 -7.56 -8.22 9.92
CA LEU A 218 -8.42 -7.88 11.06
C LEU A 218 -9.44 -6.79 10.71
N PHE A 219 -9.02 -5.75 10.00
CA PHE A 219 -9.87 -4.62 9.57
C PHE A 219 -10.02 -4.58 8.05
N GLN A 220 -9.79 -5.69 7.35
CA GLN A 220 -9.87 -5.75 5.89
C GLN A 220 -11.24 -5.32 5.38
N ASN A 221 -11.24 -4.53 4.27
CA ASN A 221 -12.43 -4.10 3.53
C ASN A 221 -13.47 -3.33 4.35
N PHE A 222 -13.03 -2.60 5.37
CA PHE A 222 -13.86 -1.60 6.01
C PHE A 222 -13.88 -0.34 5.11
N VAL A 223 -14.47 -0.45 3.92
CA VAL A 223 -14.36 0.52 2.83
C VAL A 223 -14.86 1.93 3.18
N ASN A 224 -15.80 2.04 4.11
CA ASN A 224 -16.37 3.31 4.58
C ASN A 224 -15.77 3.81 5.90
N LEU A 225 -14.82 3.07 6.49
CA LEU A 225 -14.15 3.43 7.73
C LEU A 225 -13.29 4.68 7.53
N LYS A 226 -13.53 5.71 8.32
CA LYS A 226 -12.83 7.00 8.25
C LYS A 226 -11.78 7.16 9.33
N THR A 227 -12.04 6.64 10.51
CA THR A 227 -11.18 6.77 11.68
C THR A 227 -11.24 5.52 12.54
N ILE A 228 -10.11 5.21 13.18
CA ILE A 228 -10.00 4.21 14.23
C ILE A 228 -9.44 4.91 15.47
N ASP A 229 -10.10 4.74 16.59
CA ASP A 229 -9.60 5.11 17.91
C ASP A 229 -9.25 3.83 18.67
N PHE A 230 -7.96 3.55 18.77
CA PHE A 230 -7.46 2.39 19.51
C PHE A 230 -7.50 2.60 21.03
N GLY A 231 -7.76 3.82 21.49
CA GLY A 231 -7.67 4.17 22.89
C GLY A 231 -6.30 3.82 23.49
N ASN A 232 -6.23 3.75 24.81
CA ASN A 232 -5.03 3.28 25.51
C ASN A 232 -5.12 1.79 25.87
N CYS A 233 -5.99 1.03 25.21
CA CYS A 233 -6.31 -0.34 25.60
C CYS A 233 -6.05 -1.37 24.49
N PHE A 234 -5.78 -0.96 23.26
CA PHE A 234 -5.45 -1.92 22.20
C PHE A 234 -3.94 -2.21 22.20
N VAL A 235 -3.56 -3.47 22.42
CA VAL A 235 -2.15 -3.89 22.57
C VAL A 235 -1.77 -4.94 21.53
N THR A 236 -0.61 -4.78 20.90
CA THR A 236 -0.17 -5.62 19.77
C THR A 236 1.11 -6.41 20.06
N SER A 237 1.63 -6.40 21.29
CA SER A 237 2.91 -7.04 21.64
C SER A 237 2.95 -8.57 21.43
N ASN A 238 1.78 -9.23 21.32
CA ASN A 238 1.65 -10.64 21.01
C ASN A 238 1.54 -10.95 19.50
N VAL A 239 1.45 -9.91 18.65
CA VAL A 239 1.18 -10.07 17.21
C VAL A 239 2.43 -10.51 16.48
N THR A 240 2.28 -11.53 15.65
CA THR A 240 3.36 -12.05 14.79
C THR A 240 3.09 -11.88 13.30
N ARG A 241 1.82 -11.61 12.91
CA ARG A 241 1.40 -11.43 11.52
C ARG A 241 0.38 -10.29 11.42
N THR A 242 0.61 -9.40 10.47
CA THR A 242 -0.29 -8.25 10.19
C THR A 242 -0.65 -8.15 8.71
N ASN A 243 -0.53 -9.28 7.96
CA ASN A 243 -0.85 -9.27 6.53
C ASN A 243 -2.25 -8.70 6.28
N GLY A 244 -2.33 -7.67 5.43
CA GLY A 244 -3.58 -7.04 5.04
C GLY A 244 -4.43 -6.49 6.20
N MET A 245 -3.83 -6.19 7.35
CA MET A 245 -4.59 -5.79 8.56
C MET A 245 -5.56 -4.64 8.28
N PHE A 246 -5.18 -3.67 7.45
CA PHE A 246 -6.02 -2.55 7.04
C PHE A 246 -6.33 -2.56 5.54
N ASN A 247 -6.07 -3.69 4.85
CA ASN A 247 -6.26 -3.77 3.40
C ASN A 247 -7.69 -3.39 3.01
N GLY A 248 -7.82 -2.51 2.00
CA GLY A 248 -9.14 -2.09 1.49
C GLY A 248 -9.89 -1.10 2.39
N CYS A 249 -9.25 -0.50 3.43
CA CYS A 249 -9.82 0.62 4.18
C CYS A 249 -9.77 1.90 3.35
N SER A 250 -10.46 1.91 2.21
CA SER A 250 -10.29 2.91 1.14
C SER A 250 -10.73 4.33 1.52
N SER A 251 -11.59 4.49 2.54
CA SER A 251 -12.02 5.80 3.05
C SER A 251 -11.20 6.31 4.24
N LEU A 252 -10.23 5.54 4.74
CA LEU A 252 -9.39 5.90 5.87
C LEU A 252 -8.45 7.04 5.48
N THR A 253 -8.53 8.20 6.16
CA THR A 253 -7.74 9.39 5.84
C THR A 253 -6.53 9.60 6.75
N SER A 254 -6.57 9.04 7.95
CA SER A 254 -5.49 9.07 8.94
C SER A 254 -5.58 7.83 9.81
N LEU A 255 -4.45 7.40 10.36
CA LEU A 255 -4.35 6.25 11.23
C LEU A 255 -3.23 6.50 12.24
N ASP A 256 -3.57 6.45 13.53
CA ASP A 256 -2.60 6.55 14.62
C ASP A 256 -2.14 5.14 15.03
N LEU A 257 -0.87 4.85 14.77
CA LEU A 257 -0.23 3.57 15.07
C LEU A 257 0.86 3.72 16.14
N SER A 258 0.94 4.85 16.83
CA SER A 258 1.98 5.14 17.82
C SER A 258 2.02 4.15 18.99
N GLY A 259 0.87 3.49 19.28
CA GLY A 259 0.76 2.43 20.30
C GLY A 259 1.05 1.00 19.79
N PHE A 260 1.41 0.84 18.51
CA PHE A 260 1.65 -0.50 17.95
C PHE A 260 3.06 -0.99 18.28
N ASP A 261 3.14 -2.13 18.92
CA ASP A 261 4.37 -2.92 19.06
C ASP A 261 4.44 -3.94 17.93
N THR A 262 5.38 -3.74 17.00
CA THR A 262 5.59 -4.62 15.85
C THR A 262 6.84 -5.48 15.97
N SER A 263 7.52 -5.46 17.13
CA SER A 263 8.80 -6.13 17.37
C SER A 263 8.78 -7.66 17.19
N ASN A 264 7.59 -8.27 17.17
CA ASN A 264 7.40 -9.70 16.92
C ASN A 264 6.80 -10.01 15.54
N VAL A 265 6.51 -9.00 14.73
CA VAL A 265 5.85 -9.20 13.43
C VAL A 265 6.86 -9.67 12.38
N THR A 266 6.53 -10.78 11.73
CA THR A 266 7.34 -11.37 10.65
C THR A 266 6.73 -11.18 9.26
N TYR A 267 5.41 -11.00 9.15
CA TYR A 267 4.70 -10.84 7.90
C TYR A 267 3.89 -9.54 7.92
N MET A 268 4.26 -8.57 7.07
CA MET A 268 3.63 -7.24 6.96
C MET A 268 3.03 -6.99 5.56
N GLY A 269 3.01 -8.00 4.70
CA GLY A 269 2.50 -7.84 3.34
C GLY A 269 1.05 -7.32 3.31
N TRP A 270 0.71 -6.45 2.37
CA TRP A 270 -0.62 -5.86 2.21
C TRP A 270 -1.12 -5.01 3.40
N MET A 271 -0.33 -4.76 4.45
CA MET A 271 -0.83 -4.18 5.70
C MET A 271 -1.69 -2.93 5.48
N PHE A 272 -1.31 -2.06 4.56
CA PHE A 272 -2.04 -0.85 4.18
C PHE A 272 -2.51 -0.89 2.72
N GLY A 273 -2.53 -2.07 2.10
CA GLY A 273 -2.94 -2.21 0.70
C GLY A 273 -4.31 -1.59 0.44
N SER A 274 -4.46 -0.86 -0.66
CA SER A 274 -5.72 -0.19 -1.05
C SER A 274 -6.32 0.77 -0.01
N CYS A 275 -5.49 1.34 0.88
CA CYS A 275 -5.87 2.47 1.72
C CYS A 275 -5.84 3.77 0.89
N ALA A 276 -6.73 3.85 -0.13
CA ALA A 276 -6.65 4.82 -1.21
C ALA A 276 -6.76 6.29 -0.79
N SER A 277 -7.35 6.59 0.39
CA SER A 277 -7.54 7.95 0.90
C SER A 277 -6.49 8.38 1.93
N LEU A 278 -5.58 7.50 2.36
CA LEU A 278 -4.49 7.87 3.27
C LEU A 278 -3.56 8.86 2.59
N THR A 279 -3.32 10.02 3.23
CA THR A 279 -2.44 11.07 2.70
C THR A 279 -1.03 11.05 3.30
N SER A 280 -0.91 10.54 4.51
CA SER A 280 0.35 10.33 5.24
C SER A 280 0.17 9.21 6.26
N LEU A 281 1.28 8.61 6.69
CA LEU A 281 1.30 7.56 7.68
C LEU A 281 2.59 7.70 8.50
N ASP A 282 2.46 7.76 9.83
CA ASP A 282 3.60 7.76 10.74
C ASP A 282 3.91 6.31 11.15
N LEU A 283 5.08 5.83 10.73
CA LEU A 283 5.58 4.48 11.01
C LEU A 283 6.89 4.50 11.81
N THR A 284 7.22 5.63 12.42
CA THR A 284 8.48 5.80 13.18
C THR A 284 8.59 4.88 14.39
N SER A 285 7.46 4.40 14.93
CA SER A 285 7.39 3.43 16.03
C SER A 285 7.56 1.97 15.58
N PHE A 286 7.56 1.69 14.25
CA PHE A 286 7.61 0.31 13.78
C PHE A 286 9.02 -0.28 13.91
N ASP A 287 9.10 -1.41 14.61
CA ASP A 287 10.25 -2.32 14.54
C ASP A 287 9.99 -3.35 13.44
N THR A 288 10.76 -3.28 12.37
CA THR A 288 10.64 -4.17 11.21
C THR A 288 11.76 -5.20 11.12
N SER A 289 12.64 -5.29 12.13
CA SER A 289 13.85 -6.12 12.12
C SER A 289 13.59 -7.63 11.91
N LYS A 290 12.37 -8.11 12.26
CA LYS A 290 11.96 -9.50 12.03
C LYS A 290 11.12 -9.71 10.77
N ALA A 291 10.76 -8.65 10.07
CA ALA A 291 9.91 -8.76 8.89
C ALA A 291 10.63 -9.50 7.74
N THR A 292 9.96 -10.48 7.18
CA THR A 292 10.46 -11.26 6.03
C THR A 292 9.68 -10.99 4.75
N ASP A 293 8.46 -10.49 4.86
CA ASP A 293 7.56 -10.19 3.76
C ASP A 293 6.97 -8.78 3.95
N MET A 294 7.24 -7.89 3.00
CA MET A 294 6.68 -6.55 2.89
C MET A 294 5.98 -6.35 1.53
N SER A 295 5.67 -7.46 0.83
CA SER A 295 5.03 -7.38 -0.47
C SER A 295 3.69 -6.65 -0.38
N ASN A 296 3.42 -5.76 -1.36
CA ASN A 296 2.15 -5.01 -1.45
C ASN A 296 1.83 -4.13 -0.23
N MET A 297 2.79 -3.83 0.66
CA MET A 297 2.51 -3.16 1.95
C MET A 297 1.76 -1.85 1.78
N PHE A 298 2.05 -1.08 0.72
CA PHE A 298 1.40 0.20 0.38
C PHE A 298 0.72 0.15 -0.99
N TYR A 299 0.46 -1.05 -1.52
CA TYR A 299 -0.22 -1.21 -2.82
C TYR A 299 -1.50 -0.36 -2.88
N GLY A 300 -1.69 0.43 -3.94
CA GLY A 300 -2.92 1.20 -4.15
C GLY A 300 -3.16 2.33 -3.13
N CYS A 301 -2.13 2.79 -2.43
CA CYS A 301 -2.21 3.98 -1.58
C CYS A 301 -2.17 5.25 -2.43
N HIS A 302 -3.23 5.46 -3.24
CA HIS A 302 -3.27 6.47 -4.31
C HIS A 302 -3.05 7.92 -3.84
N SER A 303 -3.49 8.25 -2.63
CA SER A 303 -3.43 9.63 -2.09
C SER A 303 -2.21 9.89 -1.21
N LEU A 304 -1.34 8.92 -1.01
CA LEU A 304 -0.18 9.06 -0.15
C LEU A 304 0.82 10.04 -0.79
N THR A 305 1.09 11.16 -0.08
CA THR A 305 1.96 12.23 -0.57
C THR A 305 3.31 12.29 0.13
N SER A 306 3.43 11.62 1.27
CA SER A 306 4.69 11.48 2.02
C SER A 306 4.71 10.17 2.77
N LEU A 307 5.89 9.56 2.87
CA LEU A 307 6.13 8.33 3.60
C LEU A 307 7.58 8.33 4.09
N ASP A 308 7.78 8.30 5.40
CA ASP A 308 9.09 8.17 6.01
C ASP A 308 9.32 6.71 6.43
N LEU A 309 10.30 6.07 5.79
CA LEU A 309 10.71 4.69 6.03
C LEU A 309 12.16 4.59 6.55
N THR A 310 12.72 5.70 7.03
CA THR A 310 14.13 5.74 7.48
C THR A 310 14.39 4.88 8.70
N SER A 311 13.35 4.54 9.49
CA SER A 311 13.41 3.62 10.63
C SER A 311 13.33 2.13 10.23
N PHE A 312 12.99 1.82 8.97
CA PHE A 312 12.79 0.43 8.56
C PHE A 312 14.12 -0.33 8.48
N ASP A 313 14.21 -1.42 9.19
CA ASP A 313 15.22 -2.47 9.01
C ASP A 313 14.65 -3.55 8.08
N THR A 314 15.20 -3.64 6.88
CA THR A 314 14.76 -4.61 5.86
C THR A 314 15.73 -5.77 5.67
N SER A 315 16.74 -5.89 6.55
CA SER A 315 17.81 -6.89 6.44
C SER A 315 17.36 -8.35 6.49
N SER A 316 16.10 -8.60 6.89
CA SER A 316 15.48 -9.93 6.89
C SER A 316 14.45 -10.15 5.78
N VAL A 317 14.13 -9.11 4.99
CA VAL A 317 13.07 -9.15 3.97
C VAL A 317 13.52 -9.92 2.74
N THR A 318 12.66 -10.80 2.26
CA THR A 318 12.87 -11.62 1.06
C THR A 318 11.93 -11.28 -0.08
N ASP A 319 10.78 -10.66 0.19
CA ASP A 319 9.77 -10.27 -0.80
C ASP A 319 9.37 -8.80 -0.61
N MET A 320 9.61 -7.97 -1.64
CA MET A 320 9.21 -6.56 -1.74
C MET A 320 8.34 -6.32 -2.99
N GLY A 321 7.81 -7.37 -3.59
CA GLY A 321 6.99 -7.25 -4.79
C GLY A 321 5.78 -6.33 -4.57
N SER A 322 5.51 -5.43 -5.50
CA SER A 322 4.41 -4.46 -5.47
C SER A 322 4.37 -3.56 -4.22
N MET A 323 5.47 -3.41 -3.47
CA MET A 323 5.45 -2.69 -2.18
C MET A 323 4.88 -1.28 -2.29
N PHE A 324 5.13 -0.57 -3.40
CA PHE A 324 4.66 0.79 -3.67
C PHE A 324 3.84 0.88 -4.97
N ASP A 325 3.37 -0.25 -5.50
CA ASP A 325 2.58 -0.28 -6.73
C ASP A 325 1.31 0.57 -6.57
N ASP A 326 1.00 1.39 -7.57
CA ASP A 326 -0.12 2.36 -7.55
C ASP A 326 -0.04 3.43 -6.42
N CYS A 327 1.17 3.76 -5.90
CA CYS A 327 1.38 4.94 -5.06
C CYS A 327 1.45 6.21 -5.92
N MET A 328 0.32 6.53 -6.59
CA MET A 328 0.26 7.51 -7.70
C MET A 328 0.66 8.93 -7.31
N SER A 329 0.45 9.34 -6.04
CA SER A 329 0.66 10.72 -5.57
C SER A 329 1.99 10.93 -4.84
N LEU A 330 2.85 9.92 -4.74
CA LEU A 330 4.09 9.97 -3.98
C LEU A 330 5.23 10.59 -4.83
N PRO A 331 5.67 11.83 -4.54
CA PRO A 331 6.63 12.54 -5.40
C PRO A 331 8.08 12.15 -5.13
N HIS A 332 8.36 11.69 -3.92
CA HIS A 332 9.70 11.33 -3.43
C HIS A 332 9.62 10.14 -2.51
N LEU A 333 10.64 9.29 -2.57
CA LEU A 333 10.79 8.14 -1.70
C LEU A 333 12.26 8.01 -1.29
N ASN A 334 12.52 8.00 0.03
CA ASN A 334 13.84 7.79 0.59
C ASN A 334 13.99 6.35 1.07
N LEU A 335 14.79 5.55 0.36
CA LEU A 335 15.03 4.14 0.65
C LEU A 335 16.50 3.86 1.02
N THR A 336 17.21 4.87 1.49
CA THR A 336 18.65 4.73 1.83
C THR A 336 18.91 3.82 3.03
N SER A 337 17.91 3.56 3.88
CA SER A 337 17.98 2.59 4.99
C SER A 337 17.74 1.13 4.54
N PHE A 338 17.27 0.91 3.32
CA PHE A 338 16.88 -0.45 2.88
C PHE A 338 18.14 -1.30 2.62
N ASP A 339 18.19 -2.44 3.29
CA ASP A 339 19.08 -3.55 2.96
C ASP A 339 18.28 -4.56 2.13
N THR A 340 18.66 -4.75 0.87
CA THR A 340 17.97 -5.64 -0.05
C THR A 340 18.75 -6.94 -0.35
N SER A 341 19.82 -7.19 0.40
CA SER A 341 20.74 -8.31 0.15
C SER A 341 20.10 -9.71 0.20
N LYS A 342 18.91 -9.83 0.84
CA LYS A 342 18.14 -11.09 0.88
C LYS A 342 16.92 -11.11 -0.03
N VAL A 343 16.59 -9.99 -0.68
CA VAL A 343 15.39 -9.87 -1.50
C VAL A 343 15.53 -10.70 -2.77
N THR A 344 14.50 -11.47 -3.07
CA THR A 344 14.41 -12.32 -4.26
C THR A 344 13.35 -11.86 -5.25
N ASP A 345 12.32 -11.12 -4.80
CA ASP A 345 11.22 -10.61 -5.62
C ASP A 345 11.08 -9.09 -5.44
N MET A 346 11.21 -8.34 -6.54
CA MET A 346 10.99 -6.90 -6.65
C MET A 346 10.01 -6.58 -7.81
N ALA A 347 9.24 -7.58 -8.27
CA ALA A 347 8.28 -7.35 -9.36
C ALA A 347 7.27 -6.26 -8.98
N PHE A 348 6.96 -5.38 -9.92
CA PHE A 348 5.98 -4.30 -9.77
C PHE A 348 6.28 -3.31 -8.62
N MET A 349 7.47 -3.34 -8.00
CA MET A 349 7.74 -2.61 -6.74
C MET A 349 7.36 -1.13 -6.80
N PHE A 350 7.55 -0.46 -7.95
CA PHE A 350 7.25 0.96 -8.16
C PHE A 350 6.29 1.19 -9.34
N THR A 351 5.58 0.16 -9.80
CA THR A 351 4.65 0.30 -10.92
C THR A 351 3.62 1.39 -10.62
N SER A 352 3.27 2.20 -11.62
CA SER A 352 2.27 3.28 -11.50
C SER A 352 2.58 4.34 -10.42
N CYS A 353 3.84 4.49 -9.99
CA CYS A 353 4.26 5.62 -9.16
C CYS A 353 4.31 6.90 -10.00
N ASN A 354 3.13 7.40 -10.43
CA ASN A 354 3.00 8.40 -11.48
C ASN A 354 3.65 9.75 -11.16
N SER A 355 3.64 10.18 -9.87
CA SER A 355 4.23 11.44 -9.44
C SER A 355 5.72 11.34 -9.08
N LEU A 356 6.29 10.14 -9.08
CA LEU A 356 7.68 9.94 -8.72
C LEU A 356 8.59 10.46 -9.83
N THR A 357 9.36 11.53 -9.52
CA THR A 357 10.20 12.21 -10.51
C THR A 357 11.64 11.75 -10.51
N ARG A 358 12.15 11.32 -9.35
CA ARG A 358 13.52 10.84 -9.14
C ARG A 358 13.51 9.70 -8.14
N LEU A 359 14.37 8.71 -8.38
CA LEU A 359 14.56 7.58 -7.47
C LEU A 359 16.03 7.18 -7.46
N ASP A 360 16.61 7.13 -6.26
CA ASP A 360 17.98 6.66 -6.05
C ASP A 360 17.94 5.31 -5.32
N LEU A 361 18.38 4.26 -6.00
CA LEU A 361 18.48 2.90 -5.51
C LEU A 361 19.95 2.41 -5.52
N SER A 362 20.90 3.33 -5.43
CA SER A 362 22.34 3.00 -5.47
C SER A 362 22.83 2.17 -4.28
N ASN A 363 22.02 2.05 -3.21
CA ASN A 363 22.27 1.18 -2.07
C ASN A 363 21.67 -0.23 -2.21
N PHE A 364 20.84 -0.48 -3.24
CA PHE A 364 20.18 -1.79 -3.40
C PHE A 364 21.20 -2.85 -3.87
N ASP A 365 21.28 -3.95 -3.13
CA ASP A 365 21.93 -5.18 -3.59
C ASP A 365 20.88 -6.06 -4.26
N THR A 366 21.02 -6.27 -5.56
CA THR A 366 20.10 -7.07 -6.37
C THR A 366 20.67 -8.43 -6.79
N SER A 367 21.82 -8.81 -6.22
CA SER A 367 22.52 -10.06 -6.59
C SER A 367 21.71 -11.34 -6.37
N ASN A 368 20.72 -11.31 -5.46
CA ASN A 368 19.80 -12.41 -5.19
C ASN A 368 18.41 -12.25 -5.84
N VAL A 369 18.15 -11.13 -6.51
CA VAL A 369 16.84 -10.86 -7.12
C VAL A 369 16.65 -11.70 -8.38
N THR A 370 15.57 -12.45 -8.41
CA THR A 370 15.20 -13.30 -9.54
C THR A 370 14.09 -12.72 -10.39
N ASN A 371 13.28 -11.81 -9.83
CA ASN A 371 12.12 -11.23 -10.49
C ASN A 371 12.11 -9.69 -10.35
N MET A 372 12.15 -8.99 -11.48
CA MET A 372 12.06 -7.53 -11.64
C MET A 372 10.98 -7.14 -12.65
N LEU A 373 10.00 -8.03 -12.90
CA LEU A 373 8.93 -7.80 -13.87
C LEU A 373 8.22 -6.48 -13.57
N TRP A 374 8.08 -5.59 -14.55
CA TRP A 374 7.38 -4.30 -14.44
C TRP A 374 7.85 -3.38 -13.31
N MET A 375 9.04 -3.56 -12.75
CA MET A 375 9.50 -2.90 -11.50
C MET A 375 9.28 -1.38 -11.50
N PHE A 376 9.46 -0.70 -12.65
CA PHE A 376 9.23 0.75 -12.84
C PHE A 376 8.14 1.01 -13.88
N GLY A 377 7.30 0.03 -14.19
CA GLY A 377 6.24 0.17 -15.19
C GLY A 377 5.32 1.36 -14.90
N LEU A 378 4.92 2.12 -15.93
CA LEU A 378 3.98 3.24 -15.85
C LEU A 378 4.39 4.39 -14.92
N CYS A 379 5.68 4.55 -14.60
CA CYS A 379 6.21 5.71 -13.89
C CYS A 379 6.30 6.91 -14.86
N TYR A 380 5.16 7.55 -15.14
CA TYR A 380 5.03 8.55 -16.21
C TYR A 380 5.89 9.81 -16.03
N ASP A 381 6.11 10.25 -14.77
CA ASP A 381 6.86 11.47 -14.45
C ASP A 381 8.32 11.19 -14.04
N LEU A 382 8.77 9.93 -14.06
CA LEU A 382 10.13 9.54 -13.66
C LEU A 382 11.15 10.04 -14.68
N THR A 383 11.97 11.03 -14.31
CA THR A 383 12.99 11.64 -15.16
C THR A 383 14.39 11.14 -14.89
N SER A 384 14.70 10.75 -13.64
CA SER A 384 16.04 10.34 -13.20
C SER A 384 15.95 9.10 -12.30
N LEU A 385 16.76 8.09 -12.61
CA LEU A 385 16.80 6.81 -11.90
C LEU A 385 18.25 6.34 -11.73
N ASN A 386 18.66 6.10 -10.47
CA ASN A 386 19.99 5.61 -10.17
C ASN A 386 19.94 4.12 -9.80
N LEU A 387 20.45 3.27 -10.69
CA LEU A 387 20.58 1.82 -10.56
C LEU A 387 22.08 1.40 -10.62
N SER A 388 22.99 2.25 -10.13
CA SER A 388 24.43 2.02 -10.30
C SER A 388 24.94 0.76 -9.62
N SER A 389 24.25 0.26 -8.60
CA SER A 389 24.56 -0.97 -7.87
C SER A 389 23.88 -2.24 -8.41
N PHE A 390 22.96 -2.09 -9.36
CA PHE A 390 22.16 -3.22 -9.84
C PHE A 390 22.98 -4.26 -10.58
N ASP A 391 22.79 -5.51 -10.21
CA ASP A 391 23.28 -6.72 -10.88
C ASP A 391 22.07 -7.60 -11.27
N ALA A 392 21.80 -7.71 -12.55
CA ALA A 392 20.71 -8.54 -13.08
C ALA A 392 21.14 -9.98 -13.40
N SER A 393 22.31 -10.44 -12.96
CA SER A 393 22.85 -11.76 -13.34
C SER A 393 21.96 -12.94 -12.89
N ALA A 394 21.31 -12.83 -11.71
CA ALA A 394 20.38 -13.82 -11.17
C ALA A 394 18.95 -13.65 -11.69
N VAL A 395 18.60 -12.53 -12.34
CA VAL A 395 17.23 -12.21 -12.74
C VAL A 395 16.76 -13.13 -13.85
N THR A 396 15.64 -13.79 -13.66
CA THR A 396 14.97 -14.64 -14.65
C THR A 396 13.78 -13.96 -15.32
N GLU A 397 13.11 -13.04 -14.61
CA GLU A 397 11.94 -12.31 -15.08
C GLU A 397 12.20 -10.80 -14.99
N MET A 398 12.28 -10.11 -16.16
CA MET A 398 12.59 -8.67 -16.23
C MET A 398 11.82 -7.98 -17.38
N ASP A 399 10.80 -8.63 -17.93
CA ASP A 399 10.03 -8.06 -19.03
C ASP A 399 9.35 -6.76 -18.59
N ASP A 400 9.28 -5.78 -19.51
CA ASP A 400 8.55 -4.52 -19.33
C ASP A 400 8.97 -3.64 -18.14
N ILE A 401 10.20 -3.82 -17.63
CA ILE A 401 10.72 -3.13 -16.43
C ILE A 401 10.58 -1.59 -16.53
N PHE A 402 10.62 -0.99 -17.75
CA PHE A 402 10.50 0.45 -17.98
C PHE A 402 9.31 0.82 -18.87
N THR A 403 8.37 -0.09 -19.11
CA THR A 403 7.20 0.21 -19.94
C THR A 403 6.42 1.40 -19.39
N GLY A 404 6.22 2.45 -20.20
CA GLY A 404 5.55 3.68 -19.76
C GLY A 404 6.44 4.76 -19.14
N CYS A 405 7.74 4.51 -18.92
CA CYS A 405 8.68 5.53 -18.45
C CYS A 405 9.12 6.47 -19.57
N TYR A 406 8.18 7.16 -20.20
CA TYR A 406 8.44 7.92 -21.43
C TYR A 406 9.36 9.13 -21.25
N VAL A 407 9.47 9.68 -20.06
CA VAL A 407 10.27 10.88 -19.75
C VAL A 407 11.59 10.56 -19.03
N LEU A 408 11.88 9.28 -18.77
CA LEU A 408 13.13 8.86 -18.12
C LEU A 408 14.30 9.08 -19.08
N THR A 409 15.10 10.12 -18.82
CA THR A 409 16.25 10.52 -19.65
C THR A 409 17.58 10.40 -18.94
N ASP A 410 17.58 10.37 -17.61
CA ASP A 410 18.75 10.27 -16.75
C ASP A 410 18.73 8.91 -16.02
N LEU A 411 19.31 7.90 -16.68
CA LEU A 411 19.47 6.55 -16.10
C LEU A 411 20.95 6.29 -15.81
N ASN A 412 21.29 6.16 -14.54
CA ASN A 412 22.60 5.69 -14.11
C ASN A 412 22.57 4.17 -13.86
N CYS A 413 23.03 3.38 -14.82
CA CYS A 413 23.05 1.93 -14.76
C CYS A 413 24.24 1.39 -15.56
N SER A 414 24.90 0.35 -15.04
CA SER A 414 25.99 -0.35 -15.74
C SER A 414 25.62 -1.76 -16.23
N ASP A 415 24.53 -2.34 -15.75
CA ASP A 415 24.11 -3.67 -16.16
C ASP A 415 23.58 -3.70 -17.59
N ALA A 416 24.17 -4.59 -18.41
CA ALA A 416 23.90 -4.66 -19.85
C ALA A 416 22.48 -5.18 -20.17
N ARG A 417 21.90 -6.03 -19.30
CA ARG A 417 20.55 -6.57 -19.48
C ARG A 417 19.52 -5.48 -19.22
N ILE A 418 19.69 -4.72 -18.13
CA ILE A 418 18.83 -3.58 -17.78
C ILE A 418 18.89 -2.51 -18.87
N LEU A 419 20.10 -2.15 -19.34
CA LEU A 419 20.28 -1.17 -20.43
C LEU A 419 19.62 -1.62 -21.74
N LYS A 420 19.58 -2.93 -22.00
CA LYS A 420 18.88 -3.48 -23.17
C LYS A 420 17.37 -3.24 -23.08
N GLU A 421 16.75 -3.48 -21.92
CA GLU A 421 15.31 -3.23 -21.72
C GLU A 421 15.00 -1.73 -21.74
N TYR A 422 15.87 -0.89 -21.17
CA TYR A 422 15.73 0.57 -21.26
C TYR A 422 15.69 1.08 -22.71
N ASN A 423 16.50 0.52 -23.58
CA ASN A 423 16.55 0.89 -25.00
C ASN A 423 15.38 0.33 -25.83
N ARG A 424 14.56 -0.56 -25.28
CA ARG A 424 13.39 -1.19 -25.95
C ARG A 424 12.07 -0.52 -25.65
N ARG A 425 12.02 0.37 -24.63
CA ARG A 425 10.82 1.07 -24.16
C ARG A 425 10.18 2.02 -25.18
#